data_b0956fe2f1139c9ee523f05f8d6bcc85
#
_entry.id   b0956fe2f1139c9ee523f05f8d6bcc85
#
_cell.length_a   1.000
_cell.length_b   1.000
_cell.length_c   1.000
_cell.angle_alpha   90.00
_cell.angle_beta   90.00
_cell.angle_gamma   90.00
#
_symmetry.space_group_name_H-M   'P 1'
#
loop_
_entity.id
_entity.type
_entity.pdbx_description
1 polymer ?
#
loop_
_entity_poly.entity_id
_entity_poly.type
_entity_poly.pdbx_seq_one_letter_code
_entity_poly.pdbx_strand_id
1 'polypeptide(L)' 'MTDESLSRAEELLQRLEAARAELDRIAADEQASPERALEILGELSELAKAVEEELERAKREVENDAAQS' A
#
# COMPACT_ATOMS: atom_id res chain seq x y z
N MET A 1 -10.80 6.08 13.09
CA MET A 1 -10.79 5.68 11.66
C MET A 1 -12.19 5.31 11.23
N THR A 2 -12.67 5.85 10.12
CA THR A 2 -13.99 5.52 9.60
C THR A 2 -13.98 4.14 8.93
N ASP A 3 -15.16 3.54 8.73
CA ASP A 3 -15.27 2.26 8.02
C ASP A 3 -14.73 2.39 6.60
N GLU A 4 -14.95 3.53 5.96
CA GLU A 4 -14.44 3.80 4.62
C GLU A 4 -12.92 3.85 4.59
N SER A 5 -12.31 4.54 5.55
CA SER A 5 -10.84 4.59 5.67
C SER A 5 -10.26 3.22 5.92
N LEU A 6 -10.91 2.43 6.76
CA LEU A 6 -10.48 1.06 7.04
C LEU A 6 -10.54 0.19 5.79
N SER A 7 -11.62 0.29 5.02
CA SER A 7 -11.75 -0.45 3.76
C SER A 7 -10.66 -0.08 2.77
N ARG A 8 -10.35 1.20 2.64
CA ARG A 8 -9.28 1.65 1.74
C ARG A 8 -7.92 1.12 2.19
N ALA A 9 -7.67 1.15 3.50
CA ALA A 9 -6.42 0.65 4.04
C ALA A 9 -6.27 -0.86 3.80
N GLU A 10 -7.34 -1.62 3.99
CA GLU A 10 -7.34 -3.05 3.73
C GLU A 10 -7.09 -3.36 2.26
N GLU A 11 -7.73 -2.63 1.37
CA GLU A 11 -7.55 -2.80 -0.06
C GLU A 11 -6.11 -2.51 -0.47
N LEU A 12 -5.53 -1.42 0.04
CA LEU A 12 -4.14 -1.06 -0.23
C LEU A 12 -3.19 -2.13 0.29
N LEU A 13 -3.46 -2.66 1.47
CA LEU A 13 -2.63 -3.72 2.05
C LEU A 13 -2.67 -4.98 1.20
N GLN A 14 -3.86 -5.37 0.71
CA GLN A 14 -4.01 -6.52 -0.17
C GLN A 14 -3.21 -6.34 -1.46
N ARG A 15 -3.24 -5.15 -2.04
CA ARG A 15 -2.46 -4.86 -3.24
C ARG A 15 -0.96 -4.91 -2.98
N LEU A 16 -0.55 -4.41 -1.82
CA LEU A 16 0.85 -4.44 -1.41
C LEU A 16 1.33 -5.87 -1.25
N GLU A 17 0.55 -6.73 -0.60
CA GLU A 17 0.86 -8.13 -0.42
C GLU A 17 0.93 -8.87 -1.76
N ALA A 18 0.00 -8.58 -2.68
CA ALA A 18 0.00 -9.18 -4.00
C ALA A 18 1.23 -8.78 -4.81
N ALA A 19 1.61 -7.50 -4.74
CA ALA A 19 2.80 -7.00 -5.44
C ALA A 19 4.08 -7.63 -4.86
N ARG A 20 4.13 -7.78 -3.55
CA ARG A 20 5.26 -8.43 -2.89
C ARG A 20 5.39 -9.89 -3.32
N ALA A 21 4.27 -10.62 -3.37
CA ALA A 21 4.27 -12.01 -3.80
C ALA A 21 4.73 -12.14 -5.25
N GLU A 22 4.30 -11.22 -6.11
CA GLU A 22 4.73 -11.18 -7.51
C GLU A 22 6.23 -10.94 -7.62
N LEU A 23 6.76 -10.00 -6.84
CA LEU A 23 8.19 -9.73 -6.83
C LEU A 23 8.99 -10.95 -6.37
N ASP A 24 8.50 -11.65 -5.34
CA ASP A 24 9.14 -12.87 -4.85
C ASP A 24 9.20 -13.96 -5.93
N ARG A 25 8.11 -14.11 -6.70
CA ARG A 25 8.07 -15.06 -7.81
C ARG A 25 9.08 -14.70 -8.89
N ILE A 26 9.15 -13.42 -9.23
CA ILE A 26 10.08 -12.93 -10.26
C ILE A 26 11.52 -13.12 -9.81
N ALA A 27 11.80 -12.85 -8.53
CA ALA A 27 13.14 -13.01 -7.98
C ALA A 27 13.60 -14.48 -8.01
N ALA A 28 12.66 -15.42 -7.91
CA ALA A 28 12.96 -16.84 -7.94
C ALA A 28 13.07 -17.40 -9.37
N ASP A 29 12.63 -16.64 -10.37
CA ASP A 29 12.62 -17.07 -11.77
C ASP A 29 13.84 -16.51 -12.51
N GLU A 30 14.76 -17.39 -12.85
CA GLU A 30 15.99 -17.00 -13.55
C GLU A 30 15.75 -16.42 -14.94
N GLN A 31 14.58 -16.71 -15.53
CA GLN A 31 14.22 -16.24 -16.85
C GLN A 31 13.37 -14.97 -16.84
N ALA A 32 13.02 -14.48 -15.68
CA ALA A 32 12.21 -13.28 -15.57
C ALA A 32 12.97 -12.04 -16.03
N SER A 33 12.25 -11.13 -16.69
CA SER A 33 12.82 -9.87 -17.15
C SER A 33 13.14 -8.94 -15.99
N PRO A 34 14.34 -8.33 -15.96
CA PRO A 34 14.65 -7.30 -14.97
C PRO A 34 13.69 -6.10 -15.04
N GLU A 35 13.16 -5.82 -16.23
CA GLU A 35 12.20 -4.73 -16.40
C GLU A 35 10.92 -4.99 -15.62
N ARG A 36 10.47 -6.23 -15.60
CA ARG A 36 9.28 -6.59 -14.82
C ARG A 36 9.49 -6.38 -13.34
N ALA A 37 10.66 -6.74 -12.83
CA ALA A 37 11.01 -6.52 -11.43
C ALA A 37 11.01 -5.03 -11.10
N LEU A 38 11.54 -4.20 -11.97
CA LEU A 38 11.55 -2.74 -11.79
C LEU A 38 10.14 -2.16 -11.79
N GLU A 39 9.25 -2.65 -12.65
CA GLU A 39 7.86 -2.23 -12.68
C GLU A 39 7.17 -2.51 -11.35
N ILE A 40 7.39 -3.69 -10.80
CA ILE A 40 6.78 -4.09 -9.53
C ILE A 40 7.36 -3.29 -8.37
N LEU A 41 8.65 -3.02 -8.38
CA LEU A 41 9.26 -2.15 -7.36
C LEU A 41 8.65 -0.75 -7.39
N GLY A 42 8.40 -0.21 -8.58
CA GLY A 42 7.71 1.06 -8.74
C GLY A 42 6.29 1.01 -8.18
N GLU A 43 5.56 -0.07 -8.46
CA GLU A 43 4.22 -0.28 -7.94
C GLU A 43 4.20 -0.37 -6.41
N LEU A 44 5.16 -1.11 -5.83
CA LEU A 44 5.30 -1.19 -4.38
C LEU A 44 5.57 0.17 -3.75
N SER A 45 6.41 0.98 -4.38
CA SER A 45 6.70 2.32 -3.91
C SER A 45 5.45 3.20 -3.91
N GLU A 46 4.66 3.14 -4.97
CA GLU A 46 3.41 3.90 -5.06
C GLU A 46 2.39 3.44 -4.04
N LEU A 47 2.28 2.13 -3.84
CA LEU A 47 1.37 1.58 -2.84
C LEU A 47 1.78 1.96 -1.42
N ALA A 48 3.06 1.94 -1.12
CA ALA A 48 3.57 2.37 0.18
C ALA A 48 3.22 3.84 0.44
N LYS A 49 3.38 4.68 -0.58
CA LYS A 49 3.02 6.08 -0.49
C LYS A 49 1.52 6.27 -0.26
N ALA A 50 0.69 5.50 -0.96
CA ALA A 50 -0.76 5.55 -0.78
C ALA A 50 -1.17 5.14 0.63
N VAL A 51 -0.50 4.13 1.20
CA VAL A 51 -0.73 3.72 2.58
C VAL A 51 -0.38 4.86 3.55
N GLU A 52 0.76 5.51 3.34
CA GLU A 52 1.17 6.64 4.17
C GLU A 52 0.13 7.76 4.12
N GLU A 53 -0.38 8.08 2.94
CA GLU A 53 -1.40 9.11 2.77
C GLU A 53 -2.69 8.75 3.50
N GLU A 54 -3.10 7.48 3.43
CA GLU A 54 -4.31 7.02 4.10
C GLU A 54 -4.15 7.07 5.62
N LEU A 55 -2.99 6.70 6.13
CA LEU A 55 -2.68 6.77 7.56
C LEU A 55 -2.68 8.22 8.05
N GLU A 56 -2.12 9.13 7.26
CA GLU A 56 -2.10 10.55 7.59
C GLU A 56 -3.50 11.13 7.65
N ARG A 57 -4.36 10.72 6.70
CA ARG A 57 -5.75 11.13 6.70
C ARG A 57 -6.50 10.60 7.93
N ALA A 58 -6.30 9.35 8.28
CA ALA A 58 -6.91 8.74 9.45
C ALA A 58 -6.46 9.44 10.73
N LYS A 59 -5.19 9.80 10.81
CA LYS A 59 -4.66 10.54 11.95
C LYS A 59 -5.34 11.90 12.11
N ARG A 60 -5.53 12.62 11.00
CA ARG A 60 -6.21 13.92 11.03
C ARG A 60 -7.67 13.78 11.47
N GLU A 61 -8.36 12.72 11.05
CA GLU A 61 -9.73 12.46 11.46
C GLU A 61 -9.83 12.28 12.98
N VAL A 62 -8.90 11.51 13.55
CA VAL A 62 -8.85 11.28 14.99
C VAL A 62 -8.58 12.60 15.74
N GLU A 63 -7.65 13.40 15.27
CA GLU A 63 -7.31 14.69 15.86
C GLU A 63 -8.49 15.66 15.81
N ASN A 64 -9.23 15.67 14.70
CA ASN A 64 -10.42 16.51 14.55
C ASN A 64 -11.53 16.09 15.50
N ASP A 65 -11.76 14.79 15.66
CA ASP A 65 -12.76 14.27 16.59
C ASP A 65 -12.40 14.66 18.02
N ALA A 66 -11.14 14.54 18.40
CA ALA A 66 -10.68 14.93 19.71
C ALA A 66 -10.84 16.43 19.96
N ALA A 67 -10.62 17.25 18.94
CA ALA A 67 -10.76 18.70 19.04
C ALA A 67 -12.22 19.13 19.18
N GLN A 68 -13.17 18.35 18.67
CA GLN A 68 -14.60 18.67 18.71
C GLN A 68 -15.29 18.17 19.97
N SER A 69 -14.68 17.29 20.69
CA SER A 69 -15.24 16.79 21.95
C SER A 69 -14.84 17.66 23.17
#